data_0d84b38279a2ac5e91a786af80bf9424
#
_entry.id   0d84b38279a2ac5e91a786af80bf9424
#
_cell.length_a   1.000
_cell.length_b   1.000
_cell.length_c   1.000
_cell.angle_alpha   90.00
_cell.angle_beta   90.00
_cell.angle_gamma   90.00
#
_symmetry.space_group_name_H-M   'P 1'
#
loop_
_entity.id
_entity.type
_entity.pdbx_description
1 polymer ?
#
loop_
_entity_poly.entity_id
_entity_poly.type
_entity_poly.pdbx_seq_one_letter_code
_entity_poly.pdbx_strand_id
1 'polypeptide(L)'
;MIGGSFVRGVSGGERKRVCIGNEIIINPSLLFLDEPTSGLDSTTALRIVQLLHDIAETGKTVITTIHQPSSRLFHKFDKLILLGRGSLLYFGKTAEAMPYFSSIGCNPLIAMNPAEFLLDLANGNTNDVSVPSELDDKVHMENQNLQDTNSKINLRPSAQDVHEYLVDAYEHRVAYKEKKKLLAPLPISDDMKATITSSKREWGTNWCQQYSILFCRGLKERRHDYLSWMRITQVIATSIILGLLWWHSDPTTPKGLQDQAGLLFFIAVFWGFFPVFTAIFTFPQERAMLNKERAADMYKLSAYFLARTTSDLPLDLFLPVIFMVIVYFMAGLKASAMRFFLSMLTVFLSIIAAQGLGLAIGATLLDIKKATTLASVTVMTFMLAGGFFVKRVPPFISWLRYLSFNYHTYRLLLKVQYDPVPDILMTSVPLDNGVTEVGALVAMIIGYRVLAYLSLRRVKASNG
;
A
#
# COMPACT_ATOMS: atom_id res chain seq x y z
N MET A 1 -4.85 14.15 -14.55
CA MET A 1 -4.20 14.04 -13.22
C MET A 1 -5.23 14.29 -12.13
N ILE A 2 -5.34 13.43 -11.13
CA ILE A 2 -6.31 13.56 -10.02
C ILE A 2 -5.92 14.72 -9.08
N GLY A 3 -4.65 15.16 -9.13
CA GLY A 3 -4.09 16.21 -8.30
C GLY A 3 -3.46 15.70 -7.01
N GLY A 4 -2.65 16.52 -6.35
CA GLY A 4 -1.99 16.27 -5.07
C GLY A 4 -1.94 17.55 -4.23
N SER A 5 -1.23 17.52 -3.10
CA SER A 5 -1.12 18.66 -2.18
C SER A 5 -0.55 19.95 -2.83
N PHE A 6 0.25 19.80 -3.88
CA PHE A 6 0.90 20.91 -4.59
C PHE A 6 0.45 21.08 -6.06
N VAL A 7 -0.39 20.19 -6.57
CA VAL A 7 -0.86 20.23 -7.97
C VAL A 7 -2.38 20.25 -7.97
N ARG A 8 -2.96 21.35 -8.54
CA ARG A 8 -4.41 21.46 -8.70
C ARG A 8 -4.92 20.32 -9.57
N GLY A 9 -5.85 19.53 -9.03
CA GLY A 9 -6.45 18.38 -9.69
C GLY A 9 -7.93 18.58 -9.95
N VAL A 10 -8.63 17.45 -10.11
CA VAL A 10 -10.08 17.39 -10.27
C VAL A 10 -10.83 17.87 -9.00
N SER A 11 -12.08 18.30 -9.17
CA SER A 11 -12.94 18.73 -8.06
C SER A 11 -13.19 17.61 -7.05
N GLY A 12 -13.63 17.97 -5.83
CA GLY A 12 -13.96 16.98 -4.78
C GLY A 12 -14.98 15.93 -5.25
N GLY A 13 -16.03 16.36 -5.94
CA GLY A 13 -17.05 15.45 -6.49
C GLY A 13 -16.52 14.57 -7.62
N GLU A 14 -15.64 15.06 -8.46
CA GLU A 14 -14.97 14.25 -9.49
C GLU A 14 -14.04 13.22 -8.87
N ARG A 15 -13.32 13.59 -7.82
CA ARG A 15 -12.45 12.67 -7.07
C ARG A 15 -13.25 11.52 -6.45
N LYS A 16 -14.42 11.82 -5.85
CA LYS A 16 -15.34 10.78 -5.31
C LYS A 16 -15.84 9.85 -6.43
N ARG A 17 -16.23 10.38 -7.59
CA ARG A 17 -16.63 9.55 -8.75
C ARG A 17 -15.49 8.65 -9.25
N VAL A 18 -14.27 9.15 -9.29
CA VAL A 18 -13.09 8.32 -9.65
C VAL A 18 -12.88 7.20 -8.63
N CYS A 19 -13.02 7.48 -7.33
CA CYS A 19 -12.93 6.45 -6.29
C CYS A 19 -14.01 5.37 -6.46
N ILE A 20 -15.27 5.76 -6.66
CA ILE A 20 -16.39 4.84 -6.89
C ILE A 20 -16.15 4.03 -8.17
N GLY A 21 -15.74 4.69 -9.27
CA GLY A 21 -15.42 4.02 -10.54
C GLY A 21 -14.31 2.98 -10.40
N ASN A 22 -13.28 3.26 -9.60
CA ASN A 22 -12.19 2.32 -9.35
C ASN A 22 -12.66 1.04 -8.62
N GLU A 23 -13.62 1.15 -7.70
CA GLU A 23 -14.20 -0.01 -7.01
C GLU A 23 -15.14 -0.82 -7.93
N ILE A 24 -15.87 -0.14 -8.83
CA ILE A 24 -16.84 -0.79 -9.74
C ILE A 24 -16.14 -1.59 -10.84
N ILE A 25 -14.92 -1.23 -11.25
CA ILE A 25 -14.16 -1.96 -12.29
C ILE A 25 -14.03 -3.46 -11.97
N ILE A 26 -13.98 -3.82 -10.67
CA ILE A 26 -13.90 -5.21 -10.21
C ILE A 26 -15.24 -5.94 -10.34
N ASN A 27 -16.31 -5.22 -10.66
CA ASN A 27 -17.68 -5.73 -10.73
C ASN A 27 -18.15 -6.42 -9.43
N PRO A 28 -18.07 -5.76 -8.25
CA PRO A 28 -18.46 -6.34 -6.98
C PRO A 28 -19.99 -6.55 -6.93
N SER A 29 -20.44 -7.64 -6.27
CA SER A 29 -21.86 -7.84 -5.96
C SER A 29 -22.33 -6.99 -4.80
N LEU A 30 -21.43 -6.61 -3.91
CA LEU A 30 -21.67 -5.82 -2.71
C LEU A 30 -20.65 -4.66 -2.64
N LEU A 31 -21.16 -3.43 -2.49
CA LEU A 31 -20.36 -2.22 -2.42
C LEU A 31 -20.64 -1.48 -1.09
N PHE A 32 -19.58 -1.29 -0.29
CA PHE A 32 -19.64 -0.48 0.92
C PHE A 32 -19.00 0.89 0.68
N LEU A 33 -19.69 1.94 1.08
CA LEU A 33 -19.21 3.32 0.95
C LEU A 33 -19.40 4.07 2.27
N ASP A 34 -18.32 4.63 2.76
CA ASP A 34 -18.35 5.45 3.97
C ASP A 34 -18.37 6.93 3.59
N GLU A 35 -19.44 7.62 3.94
CA GLU A 35 -19.70 9.04 3.69
C GLU A 35 -19.31 9.53 2.27
N PRO A 36 -19.81 8.93 1.18
CA PRO A 36 -19.41 9.30 -0.17
C PRO A 36 -19.81 10.74 -0.55
N THR A 37 -20.72 11.35 0.19
CA THR A 37 -21.24 12.71 -0.03
C THR A 37 -20.61 13.77 0.86
N SER A 38 -19.78 13.39 1.83
CA SER A 38 -19.13 14.32 2.77
C SER A 38 -18.24 15.33 2.04
N GLY A 39 -18.35 16.61 2.41
CA GLY A 39 -17.60 17.71 1.81
C GLY A 39 -18.05 18.13 0.41
N LEU A 40 -19.22 17.68 -0.06
CA LEU A 40 -19.80 18.06 -1.35
C LEU A 40 -20.97 18.99 -1.19
N ASP A 41 -21.20 19.82 -2.20
CA ASP A 41 -22.43 20.61 -2.33
C ASP A 41 -23.64 19.68 -2.57
N SER A 42 -24.82 20.15 -2.24
CA SER A 42 -26.07 19.35 -2.31
C SER A 42 -26.38 18.82 -3.71
N THR A 43 -26.02 19.55 -4.76
CA THR A 43 -26.25 19.13 -6.15
C THR A 43 -25.29 18.02 -6.56
N THR A 44 -24.04 18.12 -6.18
CA THR A 44 -23.02 17.08 -6.43
C THR A 44 -23.28 15.83 -5.59
N ALA A 45 -23.70 15.99 -4.33
CA ALA A 45 -24.12 14.89 -3.47
C ALA A 45 -25.30 14.10 -4.08
N LEU A 46 -26.30 14.80 -4.61
CA LEU A 46 -27.45 14.17 -5.30
C LEU A 46 -27.00 13.37 -6.52
N ARG A 47 -26.05 13.88 -7.32
CA ARG A 47 -25.50 13.16 -8.48
C ARG A 47 -24.74 11.88 -8.07
N ILE A 48 -24.00 11.92 -6.96
CA ILE A 48 -23.30 10.73 -6.43
C ILE A 48 -24.34 9.68 -6.00
N VAL A 49 -25.38 10.08 -5.24
CA VAL A 49 -26.41 9.15 -4.79
C VAL A 49 -27.20 8.57 -5.97
N GLN A 50 -27.50 9.38 -6.99
CA GLN A 50 -28.14 8.87 -8.21
C GLN A 50 -27.25 7.83 -8.91
N LEU A 51 -25.93 8.08 -9.04
CA LEU A 51 -24.99 7.10 -9.58
C LEU A 51 -24.99 5.80 -8.77
N LEU A 52 -25.06 5.89 -7.44
CA LEU A 52 -25.11 4.70 -6.58
C LEU A 52 -26.42 3.93 -6.74
N HIS A 53 -27.54 4.64 -6.94
CA HIS A 53 -28.83 4.03 -7.24
C HIS A 53 -28.80 3.30 -8.58
N ASP A 54 -28.28 3.95 -9.64
CA ASP A 54 -28.12 3.33 -10.97
C ASP A 54 -27.27 2.05 -10.90
N ILE A 55 -26.23 2.05 -10.07
CA ILE A 55 -25.39 0.86 -9.80
C ILE A 55 -26.20 -0.24 -9.11
N ALA A 56 -27.04 0.11 -8.13
CA ALA A 56 -27.89 -0.85 -7.42
C ALA A 56 -28.93 -1.46 -8.35
N GLU A 57 -29.52 -0.69 -9.28
CA GLU A 57 -30.44 -1.20 -10.30
C GLU A 57 -29.82 -2.24 -11.23
N THR A 58 -28.50 -2.26 -11.40
CA THR A 58 -27.81 -3.34 -12.14
C THR A 58 -27.74 -4.68 -11.38
N GLY A 59 -28.45 -4.83 -10.25
CA GLY A 59 -28.51 -6.04 -9.44
C GLY A 59 -27.41 -6.14 -8.37
N LYS A 60 -26.77 -5.02 -8.02
CA LYS A 60 -25.78 -4.95 -6.95
C LYS A 60 -26.37 -4.45 -5.66
N THR A 61 -25.78 -4.84 -4.53
CA THR A 61 -26.14 -4.28 -3.23
C THR A 61 -25.17 -3.15 -2.88
N VAL A 62 -25.71 -1.95 -2.65
CA VAL A 62 -24.95 -0.79 -2.22
C VAL A 62 -25.32 -0.43 -0.79
N ILE A 63 -24.35 -0.42 0.12
CA ILE A 63 -24.51 0.00 1.51
C ILE A 63 -23.67 1.24 1.72
N THR A 64 -24.29 2.32 2.21
CA THR A 64 -23.59 3.59 2.40
C THR A 64 -23.99 4.25 3.71
N THR A 65 -23.01 4.88 4.37
CA THR A 65 -23.26 5.83 5.46
C THR A 65 -23.40 7.22 4.88
N ILE A 66 -24.33 8.03 5.41
CA ILE A 66 -24.50 9.42 4.98
C ILE A 66 -24.69 10.29 6.20
N HIS A 67 -23.89 11.34 6.27
CA HIS A 67 -24.00 12.36 7.31
C HIS A 67 -24.97 13.44 6.87
N GLN A 68 -26.03 13.69 7.67
CA GLN A 68 -27.02 14.75 7.49
C GLN A 68 -27.57 14.87 6.05
N PRO A 69 -28.24 13.83 5.51
CA PRO A 69 -28.78 13.90 4.16
C PRO A 69 -29.93 14.93 4.08
N SER A 70 -29.99 15.65 2.96
CA SER A 70 -31.17 16.48 2.66
C SER A 70 -32.40 15.60 2.47
N SER A 71 -33.63 16.16 2.61
CA SER A 71 -34.88 15.43 2.41
C SER A 71 -34.93 14.75 1.03
N ARG A 72 -34.38 15.39 -0.01
CA ARG A 72 -34.31 14.81 -1.37
C ARG A 72 -33.40 13.58 -1.42
N LEU A 73 -32.28 13.56 -0.68
CA LEU A 73 -31.40 12.42 -0.60
C LEU A 73 -32.03 11.28 0.20
N PHE A 74 -32.68 11.60 1.31
CA PHE A 74 -33.34 10.61 2.17
C PHE A 74 -34.34 9.74 1.39
N HIS A 75 -35.16 10.32 0.53
CA HIS A 75 -36.14 9.58 -0.28
C HIS A 75 -35.56 8.79 -1.46
N LYS A 76 -34.24 8.88 -1.71
CA LYS A 76 -33.58 8.10 -2.77
C LYS A 76 -33.16 6.71 -2.33
N PHE A 77 -33.16 6.43 -1.04
CA PHE A 77 -32.75 5.14 -0.49
C PHE A 77 -33.93 4.17 -0.41
N ASP A 78 -33.70 2.91 -0.80
CA ASP A 78 -34.69 1.83 -0.72
C ASP A 78 -34.94 1.42 0.72
N LYS A 79 -33.84 1.22 1.47
CA LYS A 79 -33.86 0.78 2.86
C LYS A 79 -33.03 1.70 3.74
N LEU A 80 -33.44 1.80 4.99
CA LEU A 80 -32.80 2.57 6.04
C LEU A 80 -32.37 1.63 7.18
N ILE A 81 -31.17 1.83 7.69
CA ILE A 81 -30.67 1.28 8.95
C ILE A 81 -30.44 2.47 9.88
N LEU A 82 -31.21 2.57 10.96
CA LEU A 82 -31.02 3.58 11.99
C LEU A 82 -30.37 2.95 13.21
N LEU A 83 -29.21 3.46 13.58
CA LEU A 83 -28.45 3.01 14.75
C LEU A 83 -28.43 4.11 15.81
N GLY A 84 -28.61 3.75 17.07
CA GLY A 84 -28.42 4.64 18.20
C GLY A 84 -27.66 3.93 19.31
N ARG A 85 -26.60 4.53 19.82
CA ARG A 85 -25.76 4.00 20.92
C ARG A 85 -25.34 2.52 20.74
N GLY A 86 -25.11 2.11 19.48
CA GLY A 86 -24.71 0.74 19.14
C GLY A 86 -25.85 -0.25 18.97
N SER A 87 -27.11 0.14 19.20
CA SER A 87 -28.29 -0.69 19.02
C SER A 87 -29.04 -0.34 17.75
N LEU A 88 -29.78 -1.30 17.20
CA LEU A 88 -30.61 -1.13 16.02
C LEU A 88 -31.98 -0.57 16.42
N LEU A 89 -32.30 0.64 15.95
CA LEU A 89 -33.54 1.31 16.24
C LEU A 89 -34.60 1.15 15.12
N TYR A 90 -34.15 0.95 13.88
CA TYR A 90 -35.00 0.68 12.74
C TYR A 90 -34.20 0.02 11.61
N PHE A 91 -34.82 -0.97 10.97
CA PHE A 91 -34.37 -1.56 9.72
C PHE A 91 -35.59 -1.87 8.84
N GLY A 92 -35.71 -1.22 7.70
CA GLY A 92 -36.82 -1.41 6.80
C GLY A 92 -36.79 -0.47 5.62
N LYS A 93 -37.89 -0.39 4.86
CA LYS A 93 -37.99 0.55 3.74
C LYS A 93 -37.96 1.98 4.26
N THR A 94 -37.22 2.84 3.55
CA THR A 94 -37.11 4.26 3.92
C THR A 94 -38.45 4.98 3.94
N ALA A 95 -39.34 4.67 2.99
CA ALA A 95 -40.71 5.24 2.94
C ALA A 95 -41.58 4.83 4.14
N GLU A 96 -41.30 3.70 4.79
CA GLU A 96 -42.06 3.19 5.94
C GLU A 96 -41.50 3.69 7.28
N ALA A 97 -40.32 4.34 7.29
CA ALA A 97 -39.69 4.80 8.53
C ALA A 97 -40.51 5.83 9.28
N MET A 98 -40.93 6.91 8.63
CA MET A 98 -41.76 7.97 9.27
C MET A 98 -43.09 7.44 9.78
N PRO A 99 -43.90 6.67 8.99
CA PRO A 99 -45.08 5.99 9.49
C PRO A 99 -44.85 5.08 10.70
N TYR A 100 -43.74 4.36 10.72
CA TYR A 100 -43.38 3.52 11.86
C TYR A 100 -43.19 4.33 13.14
N PHE A 101 -42.34 5.38 13.11
CA PHE A 101 -42.09 6.23 14.28
C PHE A 101 -43.34 6.96 14.73
N SER A 102 -44.20 7.36 13.80
CA SER A 102 -45.53 7.90 14.09
C SER A 102 -46.43 6.90 14.81
N SER A 103 -46.41 5.63 14.42
CA SER A 103 -47.19 4.55 15.05
C SER A 103 -46.80 4.22 16.49
N ILE A 104 -45.58 4.55 16.89
CA ILE A 104 -45.10 4.41 18.27
C ILE A 104 -45.17 5.70 19.09
N GLY A 105 -45.91 6.72 18.54
CA GLY A 105 -46.14 7.98 19.24
C GLY A 105 -45.05 9.04 19.08
N CYS A 106 -43.99 8.76 18.30
CA CYS A 106 -42.89 9.71 18.03
C CYS A 106 -43.22 10.48 16.74
N ASN A 107 -43.72 11.72 16.85
CA ASN A 107 -44.00 12.59 15.71
C ASN A 107 -43.20 13.88 15.80
N PRO A 108 -42.73 14.44 14.69
CA PRO A 108 -42.14 15.78 14.69
C PRO A 108 -43.20 16.82 15.02
N LEU A 109 -42.91 17.70 15.99
CA LEU A 109 -43.80 18.80 16.39
C LEU A 109 -43.70 20.01 15.46
N ILE A 110 -42.58 20.10 14.74
CA ILE A 110 -42.31 21.13 13.74
C ILE A 110 -41.98 20.48 12.40
N ALA A 111 -42.14 21.23 11.31
CA ALA A 111 -41.75 20.77 9.98
C ALA A 111 -40.23 20.70 9.89
N MET A 112 -39.67 19.50 9.90
CA MET A 112 -38.23 19.25 9.86
C MET A 112 -37.84 18.19 8.84
N ASN A 113 -36.53 18.09 8.55
CA ASN A 113 -36.03 17.05 7.65
C ASN A 113 -36.22 15.66 8.29
N PRO A 114 -36.82 14.66 7.57
CA PRO A 114 -36.98 13.31 8.10
C PRO A 114 -35.69 12.69 8.67
N ALA A 115 -34.55 12.92 8.02
CA ALA A 115 -33.28 12.39 8.51
C ALA A 115 -32.82 13.07 9.80
N GLU A 116 -33.05 14.36 9.96
CA GLU A 116 -32.76 15.13 11.16
C GLU A 116 -33.60 14.66 12.33
N PHE A 117 -34.92 14.51 12.09
CA PHE A 117 -35.83 13.92 13.06
C PHE A 117 -35.39 12.56 13.56
N LEU A 118 -35.00 11.65 12.65
CA LEU A 118 -34.56 10.32 13.00
C LEU A 118 -33.21 10.32 13.76
N LEU A 119 -32.31 11.23 13.43
CA LEU A 119 -31.04 11.41 14.15
C LEU A 119 -31.25 11.98 15.55
N ASP A 120 -32.18 12.94 15.73
CA ASP A 120 -32.51 13.47 17.04
C ASP A 120 -33.11 12.37 17.92
N LEU A 121 -34.05 11.57 17.41
CA LEU A 121 -34.58 10.41 18.11
C LEU A 121 -33.45 9.41 18.50
N ALA A 122 -32.56 9.08 17.58
CA ALA A 122 -31.48 8.15 17.84
C ALA A 122 -30.49 8.64 18.91
N ASN A 123 -30.32 9.96 19.03
CA ASN A 123 -29.52 10.61 20.07
C ASN A 123 -30.29 10.81 21.39
N GLY A 124 -31.60 10.54 21.41
CA GLY A 124 -32.46 10.76 22.58
C GLY A 124 -32.87 12.22 22.77
N ASN A 125 -32.75 13.06 21.73
CA ASN A 125 -33.20 14.44 21.75
C ASN A 125 -34.70 14.51 21.41
N THR A 126 -35.53 14.86 22.40
CA THR A 126 -37.00 14.94 22.26
C THR A 126 -37.52 16.37 22.23
N ASN A 127 -36.66 17.38 21.99
CA ASN A 127 -37.08 18.80 22.11
C ASN A 127 -38.20 19.16 21.11
N ASP A 128 -38.16 18.66 19.90
CA ASP A 128 -39.11 18.93 18.81
C ASP A 128 -39.87 17.68 18.37
N VAL A 129 -39.98 16.69 19.29
CA VAL A 129 -40.64 15.41 19.05
C VAL A 129 -41.72 15.18 20.09
N SER A 130 -42.87 14.63 19.70
CA SER A 130 -43.88 14.17 20.65
C SER A 130 -43.35 13.00 21.46
N VAL A 131 -43.62 13.03 22.75
CA VAL A 131 -43.24 11.95 23.67
C VAL A 131 -44.39 10.94 23.74
N PRO A 132 -44.17 9.63 23.57
CA PRO A 132 -45.22 8.63 23.75
C PRO A 132 -45.75 8.62 25.19
N SER A 133 -47.06 8.39 25.37
CA SER A 133 -47.72 8.35 26.68
C SER A 133 -47.06 7.34 27.66
N GLU A 134 -46.55 6.22 27.15
CA GLU A 134 -45.88 5.19 27.94
C GLU A 134 -44.55 5.68 28.57
N LEU A 135 -43.87 6.63 27.93
CA LEU A 135 -42.67 7.30 28.46
C LEU A 135 -43.04 8.42 29.45
N ASP A 136 -44.11 9.16 29.19
CA ASP A 136 -44.59 10.18 30.12
C ASP A 136 -45.08 9.57 31.44
N ASP A 137 -45.77 8.45 31.40
CA ASP A 137 -46.26 7.73 32.58
C ASP A 137 -45.10 7.23 33.44
N LYS A 138 -43.98 6.74 32.86
CA LYS A 138 -42.78 6.34 33.60
C LYS A 138 -42.12 7.52 34.32
N VAL A 139 -41.99 8.68 33.69
CA VAL A 139 -41.44 9.90 34.28
C VAL A 139 -42.36 10.39 35.43
N HIS A 140 -43.69 10.25 35.31
CA HIS A 140 -44.62 10.61 36.38
C HIS A 140 -44.56 9.64 37.57
N MET A 141 -44.34 8.34 37.35
CA MET A 141 -44.21 7.35 38.45
C MET A 141 -42.86 7.48 39.20
N GLU A 142 -41.79 7.82 38.54
CA GLU A 142 -40.48 8.09 39.23
C GLU A 142 -40.57 9.37 40.05
N ASN A 143 -41.28 10.40 39.61
CA ASN A 143 -41.46 11.63 40.35
C ASN A 143 -42.39 11.50 41.60
N GLN A 144 -43.31 10.51 41.62
CA GLN A 144 -44.11 10.23 42.80
C GLN A 144 -43.31 9.59 43.95
N ASN A 145 -42.17 8.96 43.63
CA ASN A 145 -41.27 8.37 44.64
C ASN A 145 -40.22 9.36 45.16
N LEU A 146 -40.09 10.55 44.59
CA LEU A 146 -39.20 11.64 45.00
C LEU A 146 -39.99 12.83 45.57
N GLN A 147 -40.82 12.60 46.61
CA GLN A 147 -41.40 13.68 47.38
C GLN A 147 -40.31 14.33 48.22
N ASP A 148 -39.60 15.29 47.68
CA ASP A 148 -39.11 16.48 48.40
C ASP A 148 -38.50 17.48 47.41
N THR A 149 -38.93 18.70 47.53
CA THR A 149 -38.49 19.95 46.88
C THR A 149 -39.34 20.52 45.73
N ASN A 150 -39.94 21.66 46.08
CA ASN A 150 -40.68 22.60 45.23
C ASN A 150 -39.85 23.06 44.00
N SER A 151 -40.06 22.41 42.90
CA SER A 151 -39.91 23.02 41.56
C SER A 151 -40.64 22.13 40.53
N LYS A 152 -41.69 22.68 39.91
CA LYS A 152 -42.32 22.11 38.71
C LYS A 152 -41.29 22.19 37.56
N ILE A 153 -40.36 21.27 37.52
CA ILE A 153 -39.47 21.04 36.39
C ILE A 153 -40.29 20.15 35.46
N ASN A 154 -40.58 20.60 34.25
CA ASN A 154 -41.08 19.75 33.15
C ASN A 154 -39.94 18.75 32.86
N LEU A 155 -39.91 17.62 33.58
CA LEU A 155 -38.96 16.57 33.36
C LEU A 155 -39.35 15.87 32.07
N ARG A 156 -38.53 16.07 31.05
CA ARG A 156 -38.60 15.28 29.83
C ARG A 156 -37.89 13.93 30.09
N PRO A 157 -38.29 12.84 29.39
CA PRO A 157 -37.61 11.55 29.55
C PRO A 157 -36.13 11.64 29.24
N SER A 158 -35.34 10.89 29.97
CA SER A 158 -33.88 10.87 29.74
C SER A 158 -33.55 10.28 28.37
N ALA A 159 -32.43 10.70 27.80
CA ALA A 159 -31.97 10.18 26.52
C ALA A 159 -31.73 8.63 26.54
N GLN A 160 -31.59 8.04 27.73
CA GLN A 160 -31.46 6.60 27.93
C GLN A 160 -32.83 5.91 27.88
N ASP A 161 -33.85 6.47 28.52
CA ASP A 161 -35.21 5.91 28.52
C ASP A 161 -35.82 5.94 27.12
N VAL A 162 -35.56 7.02 26.37
CA VAL A 162 -35.95 7.13 24.95
C VAL A 162 -35.31 6.04 24.13
N HIS A 163 -34.00 5.80 24.34
CA HIS A 163 -33.24 4.78 23.62
C HIS A 163 -33.79 3.37 23.93
N GLU A 164 -33.96 3.02 25.20
CA GLU A 164 -34.52 1.73 25.61
C GLU A 164 -35.92 1.49 25.02
N TYR A 165 -36.79 2.52 25.08
CA TYR A 165 -38.11 2.44 24.48
C TYR A 165 -38.04 2.17 22.97
N LEU A 166 -37.18 2.87 22.24
CA LEU A 166 -37.06 2.69 20.79
C LEU A 166 -36.52 1.29 20.40
N VAL A 167 -35.57 0.76 21.18
CA VAL A 167 -35.04 -0.62 20.99
C VAL A 167 -36.16 -1.63 21.22
N ASP A 168 -36.87 -1.53 22.34
CA ASP A 168 -37.94 -2.43 22.72
C ASP A 168 -39.09 -2.40 21.69
N ALA A 169 -39.53 -1.21 21.30
CA ALA A 169 -40.54 -1.02 20.28
C ALA A 169 -40.15 -1.64 18.92
N TYR A 170 -38.88 -1.54 18.52
CA TYR A 170 -38.39 -2.17 17.30
C TYR A 170 -38.35 -3.69 17.42
N GLU A 171 -37.87 -4.24 18.51
CA GLU A 171 -37.77 -5.71 18.72
C GLU A 171 -39.15 -6.35 18.69
N HIS A 172 -40.14 -5.75 19.37
CA HIS A 172 -41.50 -6.32 19.45
C HIS A 172 -42.34 -6.12 18.17
N ARG A 173 -42.19 -4.99 17.45
CA ARG A 173 -43.11 -4.67 16.33
C ARG A 173 -42.56 -5.03 14.96
N VAL A 174 -41.26 -4.90 14.72
CA VAL A 174 -40.67 -4.99 13.36
C VAL A 174 -39.62 -6.11 13.24
N ALA A 175 -38.74 -6.28 14.24
CA ALA A 175 -37.61 -7.17 14.18
C ALA A 175 -37.98 -8.61 13.81
N TYR A 176 -39.04 -9.14 14.39
CA TYR A 176 -39.53 -10.48 14.10
C TYR A 176 -39.94 -10.68 12.65
N LYS A 177 -40.68 -9.69 12.08
CA LYS A 177 -41.15 -9.76 10.69
C LYS A 177 -40.00 -9.65 9.69
N GLU A 178 -39.06 -8.73 9.93
CA GLU A 178 -37.91 -8.57 9.07
C GLU A 178 -36.94 -9.76 9.20
N LYS A 179 -36.70 -10.28 10.40
CA LYS A 179 -35.92 -11.48 10.63
C LYS A 179 -36.49 -12.70 9.93
N LYS A 180 -37.80 -12.86 9.96
CA LYS A 180 -38.50 -13.95 9.25
C LYS A 180 -38.38 -13.81 7.72
N LYS A 181 -38.45 -12.60 7.18
CA LYS A 181 -38.18 -12.35 5.74
C LYS A 181 -36.75 -12.64 5.33
N LEU A 182 -35.77 -12.29 6.19
CA LEU A 182 -34.34 -12.56 5.95
C LEU A 182 -33.98 -14.03 6.04
N LEU A 183 -34.64 -14.79 6.93
CA LEU A 183 -34.43 -16.23 7.12
C LEU A 183 -35.23 -17.08 6.12
N ALA A 184 -36.20 -16.50 5.41
CA ALA A 184 -36.92 -17.22 4.37
C ALA A 184 -35.90 -17.61 3.25
N PRO A 185 -35.78 -18.91 2.90
CA PRO A 185 -34.88 -19.33 1.84
C PRO A 185 -35.31 -18.62 0.55
N LEU A 186 -34.40 -17.81 -0.01
CA LEU A 186 -34.59 -17.28 -1.33
C LEU A 186 -34.73 -18.45 -2.30
N PRO A 187 -35.70 -18.48 -3.22
CA PRO A 187 -35.78 -19.46 -4.27
C PRO A 187 -34.58 -19.26 -5.21
N ILE A 188 -33.46 -19.90 -4.84
CA ILE A 188 -32.27 -19.91 -5.69
C ILE A 188 -32.58 -20.88 -6.81
N SER A 189 -32.76 -20.39 -8.05
CA SER A 189 -32.90 -21.23 -9.22
C SER A 189 -31.64 -22.10 -9.39
N ASP A 190 -31.82 -23.31 -9.90
CA ASP A 190 -30.68 -24.23 -10.09
C ASP A 190 -29.62 -23.65 -11.04
N ASP A 191 -30.00 -22.77 -11.95
CA ASP A 191 -29.10 -21.98 -12.80
C ASP A 191 -28.24 -20.98 -11.99
N MET A 192 -28.82 -20.35 -10.95
CA MET A 192 -28.06 -19.49 -10.04
C MET A 192 -27.07 -20.30 -9.17
N LYS A 193 -27.48 -21.51 -8.71
CA LYS A 193 -26.55 -22.39 -7.97
C LYS A 193 -25.42 -22.86 -8.86
N ALA A 194 -25.69 -23.21 -10.13
CA ALA A 194 -24.68 -23.57 -11.11
C ALA A 194 -23.70 -22.41 -11.36
N THR A 195 -24.20 -21.17 -11.48
CA THR A 195 -23.39 -19.98 -11.67
C THR A 195 -22.52 -19.66 -10.42
N ILE A 196 -23.06 -19.84 -9.22
CA ILE A 196 -22.32 -19.62 -7.95
C ILE A 196 -21.25 -20.70 -7.76
N THR A 197 -21.55 -21.96 -8.08
CA THR A 197 -20.62 -23.09 -7.96
C THR A 197 -19.59 -23.14 -9.11
N SER A 198 -19.94 -22.67 -10.30
CA SER A 198 -19.04 -22.63 -11.47
C SER A 198 -18.14 -21.39 -11.52
N SER A 199 -18.34 -20.41 -10.64
CA SER A 199 -17.47 -19.24 -10.59
C SER A 199 -16.11 -19.56 -9.98
N LYS A 200 -15.38 -20.52 -10.59
CA LYS A 200 -13.93 -20.44 -10.61
C LYS A 200 -13.61 -19.09 -11.22
N ARG A 201 -13.13 -18.20 -10.36
CA ARG A 201 -12.79 -16.84 -10.75
C ARG A 201 -11.79 -16.91 -11.91
N GLU A 202 -12.28 -16.77 -13.12
CA GLU A 202 -11.44 -16.67 -14.31
C GLU A 202 -10.83 -15.27 -14.32
N TRP A 203 -9.51 -15.24 -14.32
CA TRP A 203 -8.80 -13.97 -14.46
C TRP A 203 -9.07 -13.44 -15.86
N GLY A 204 -9.57 -12.21 -15.97
CA GLY A 204 -9.89 -11.59 -17.26
C GLY A 204 -8.68 -11.41 -18.18
N THR A 205 -7.45 -11.63 -17.68
CA THR A 205 -6.18 -11.50 -18.41
C THR A 205 -5.21 -12.62 -18.04
N ASN A 206 -4.42 -13.06 -19.02
CA ASN A 206 -3.34 -14.03 -18.83
C ASN A 206 -2.21 -13.46 -17.98
N TRP A 207 -1.42 -14.33 -17.35
CA TRP A 207 -0.30 -13.93 -16.50
C TRP A 207 0.69 -12.98 -17.20
N CYS A 208 1.04 -13.23 -18.46
CA CYS A 208 1.95 -12.37 -19.22
C CYS A 208 1.36 -10.97 -19.49
N GLN A 209 0.05 -10.90 -19.73
CA GLN A 209 -0.63 -9.60 -19.89
C GLN A 209 -0.65 -8.83 -18.56
N GLN A 210 -0.98 -9.50 -17.44
CA GLN A 210 -0.89 -8.90 -16.12
C GLN A 210 0.50 -8.35 -15.85
N TYR A 211 1.55 -9.15 -16.11
CA TYR A 211 2.94 -8.72 -15.97
C TYR A 211 3.24 -7.49 -16.81
N SER A 212 2.90 -7.50 -18.10
CA SER A 212 3.18 -6.39 -19.02
C SER A 212 2.51 -5.09 -18.58
N ILE A 213 1.24 -5.16 -18.21
CA ILE A 213 0.49 -3.98 -17.73
C ILE A 213 1.12 -3.42 -16.45
N LEU A 214 1.44 -4.29 -15.48
CA LEU A 214 2.04 -3.88 -14.21
C LEU A 214 3.47 -3.36 -14.38
N PHE A 215 4.24 -3.95 -15.29
CA PHE A 215 5.58 -3.47 -15.65
C PHE A 215 5.54 -2.06 -16.26
N CYS A 216 4.66 -1.83 -17.26
CA CYS A 216 4.49 -0.51 -17.86
C CYS A 216 3.98 0.53 -16.86
N ARG A 217 3.07 0.13 -15.93
CA ARG A 217 2.58 0.99 -14.83
C ARG A 217 3.75 1.40 -13.93
N GLY A 218 4.55 0.43 -13.48
CA GLY A 218 5.69 0.69 -12.60
C GLY A 218 6.74 1.59 -13.25
N LEU A 219 7.09 1.34 -14.50
CA LEU A 219 8.05 2.16 -15.25
C LEU A 219 7.57 3.61 -15.42
N LYS A 220 6.29 3.81 -15.76
CA LYS A 220 5.70 5.14 -15.94
C LYS A 220 5.60 5.92 -14.63
N GLU A 221 5.27 5.26 -13.53
CA GLU A 221 5.11 5.86 -12.22
C GLU A 221 6.45 6.35 -11.66
N ARG A 222 7.51 5.55 -11.79
CA ARG A 222 8.80 5.80 -11.14
C ARG A 222 9.83 6.56 -11.94
N ARG A 223 9.66 6.71 -13.26
CA ARG A 223 10.66 7.40 -14.08
C ARG A 223 11.01 8.81 -13.58
N HIS A 224 10.05 9.52 -12.98
CA HIS A 224 10.27 10.86 -12.46
C HIS A 224 11.12 10.89 -11.19
N ASP A 225 10.97 9.88 -10.32
CA ASP A 225 11.73 9.78 -9.08
C ASP A 225 13.18 9.34 -9.35
N TYR A 226 13.37 8.38 -10.27
CA TYR A 226 14.68 7.84 -10.63
C TYR A 226 15.52 8.79 -11.49
N LEU A 227 14.90 9.54 -12.39
CA LEU A 227 15.54 10.52 -13.26
C LEU A 227 15.34 11.96 -12.77
N SER A 228 15.26 12.14 -11.44
CA SER A 228 15.23 13.48 -10.88
C SER A 228 16.55 14.21 -11.14
N TRP A 229 16.47 15.51 -11.43
CA TRP A 229 17.65 16.35 -11.70
C TRP A 229 18.70 16.25 -10.60
N MET A 230 18.27 16.25 -9.34
CA MET A 230 19.15 16.11 -8.18
C MET A 230 20.00 14.83 -8.23
N ARG A 231 19.38 13.69 -8.57
CA ARG A 231 20.06 12.39 -8.64
C ARG A 231 21.05 12.33 -9.81
N ILE A 232 20.66 12.85 -10.96
CA ILE A 232 21.54 12.94 -12.13
C ILE A 232 22.76 13.80 -11.81
N THR A 233 22.55 14.99 -11.24
CA THR A 233 23.63 15.92 -10.87
C THR A 233 24.54 15.29 -9.82
N GLN A 234 24.01 14.59 -8.82
CA GLN A 234 24.80 13.88 -7.82
C GLN A 234 25.70 12.83 -8.46
N VAL A 235 25.17 11.99 -9.36
CA VAL A 235 25.97 10.94 -10.00
C VAL A 235 27.05 11.53 -10.90
N ILE A 236 26.74 12.54 -11.69
CA ILE A 236 27.73 13.23 -12.57
C ILE A 236 28.80 13.91 -11.72
N ALA A 237 28.42 14.69 -10.71
CA ALA A 237 29.38 15.35 -9.84
C ALA A 237 30.32 14.36 -9.14
N THR A 238 29.77 13.28 -8.58
CA THR A 238 30.57 12.23 -7.94
C THR A 238 31.51 11.55 -8.95
N SER A 239 31.05 11.24 -10.16
CA SER A 239 31.89 10.61 -11.18
C SER A 239 33.06 11.51 -11.63
N ILE A 240 32.82 12.82 -11.78
CA ILE A 240 33.87 13.79 -12.11
C ILE A 240 34.88 13.92 -10.97
N ILE A 241 34.40 14.05 -9.72
CA ILE A 241 35.29 14.13 -8.55
C ILE A 241 36.16 12.89 -8.45
N LEU A 242 35.61 11.71 -8.60
CA LEU A 242 36.36 10.45 -8.57
C LEU A 242 37.36 10.36 -9.73
N GLY A 243 36.93 10.73 -10.94
CA GLY A 243 37.82 10.77 -12.11
C GLY A 243 38.98 11.72 -11.93
N LEU A 244 38.77 12.87 -11.26
CA LEU A 244 39.83 13.83 -10.96
C LEU A 244 40.75 13.33 -9.84
N LEU A 245 40.23 12.70 -8.78
CA LEU A 245 41.03 12.16 -7.68
C LEU A 245 41.96 11.04 -8.13
N TRP A 246 41.55 10.20 -9.08
CA TRP A 246 42.36 9.09 -9.64
C TRP A 246 42.84 9.41 -11.07
N TRP A 247 43.06 10.69 -11.39
CA TRP A 247 43.45 11.12 -12.71
C TRP A 247 44.72 10.40 -13.21
N HIS A 248 44.56 9.61 -14.28
CA HIS A 248 45.64 8.84 -14.91
C HIS A 248 46.57 8.11 -13.90
N SER A 249 45.97 7.40 -12.93
CA SER A 249 46.73 6.65 -11.96
C SER A 249 47.59 5.57 -12.64
N ASP A 250 48.89 5.57 -12.37
CA ASP A 250 49.87 4.70 -13.03
C ASP A 250 49.82 3.26 -12.53
N PRO A 251 49.39 2.28 -13.36
CA PRO A 251 49.32 0.87 -12.94
C PRO A 251 50.68 0.16 -12.85
N THR A 252 51.78 0.80 -13.20
CA THR A 252 53.12 0.19 -13.20
C THR A 252 53.77 0.20 -11.82
N THR A 253 53.33 1.12 -10.95
CA THR A 253 53.86 1.25 -9.59
C THR A 253 53.01 0.48 -8.57
N PRO A 254 53.61 -0.10 -7.51
CA PRO A 254 52.88 -0.80 -6.45
C PRO A 254 51.84 0.12 -5.76
N LYS A 255 52.14 1.43 -5.62
CA LYS A 255 51.23 2.40 -5.04
C LYS A 255 50.04 2.69 -5.98
N GLY A 256 50.32 2.90 -7.26
CA GLY A 256 49.26 3.13 -8.25
C GLY A 256 48.30 1.93 -8.41
N LEU A 257 48.83 0.69 -8.27
CA LEU A 257 47.98 -0.50 -8.22
C LEU A 257 47.06 -0.51 -7.01
N GLN A 258 47.55 -0.10 -5.82
CA GLN A 258 46.70 0.03 -4.63
C GLN A 258 45.65 1.14 -4.79
N ASP A 259 46.02 2.26 -5.40
CA ASP A 259 45.11 3.36 -5.66
C ASP A 259 43.96 2.95 -6.63
N GLN A 260 44.30 2.26 -7.73
CA GLN A 260 43.28 1.72 -8.65
C GLN A 260 42.43 0.64 -7.99
N ALA A 261 42.99 -0.21 -7.14
CA ALA A 261 42.21 -1.19 -6.37
C ALA A 261 41.24 -0.50 -5.40
N GLY A 262 41.67 0.63 -4.79
CA GLY A 262 40.79 1.48 -3.99
C GLY A 262 39.62 2.07 -4.79
N LEU A 263 39.88 2.52 -6.02
CA LEU A 263 38.84 2.99 -6.92
C LEU A 263 37.83 1.89 -7.25
N LEU A 264 38.31 0.71 -7.64
CA LEU A 264 37.42 -0.43 -7.97
C LEU A 264 36.58 -0.85 -6.77
N PHE A 265 37.16 -0.84 -5.58
CA PHE A 265 36.43 -1.09 -4.35
C PHE A 265 35.39 -0.02 -4.08
N PHE A 266 35.73 1.26 -4.26
CA PHE A 266 34.77 2.37 -4.11
C PHE A 266 33.60 2.23 -5.08
N ILE A 267 33.86 1.90 -6.35
CA ILE A 267 32.81 1.64 -7.36
C ILE A 267 31.87 0.52 -6.88
N ALA A 268 32.41 -0.59 -6.38
CA ALA A 268 31.62 -1.70 -5.87
C ALA A 268 30.72 -1.29 -4.69
N VAL A 269 31.28 -0.54 -3.72
CA VAL A 269 30.54 -0.06 -2.55
C VAL A 269 29.50 1.00 -2.93
N PHE A 270 29.86 1.96 -3.77
CA PHE A 270 28.96 3.04 -4.18
C PHE A 270 27.70 2.49 -4.87
N TRP A 271 27.88 1.63 -5.86
CA TRP A 271 26.76 1.00 -6.58
C TRP A 271 26.12 -0.18 -5.82
N GLY A 272 26.73 -0.64 -4.76
CA GLY A 272 26.11 -1.57 -3.81
C GLY A 272 25.23 -0.88 -2.77
N PHE A 273 25.58 0.36 -2.37
CA PHE A 273 24.89 1.08 -1.31
C PHE A 273 23.53 1.65 -1.76
N PHE A 274 23.51 2.45 -2.81
CA PHE A 274 22.31 3.17 -3.23
C PHE A 274 21.12 2.25 -3.59
N PRO A 275 21.28 1.17 -4.37
CA PRO A 275 20.16 0.30 -4.71
C PRO A 275 19.50 -0.40 -3.52
N VAL A 276 20.27 -0.73 -2.46
CA VAL A 276 19.69 -1.30 -1.23
C VAL A 276 18.71 -0.34 -0.60
N PHE A 277 19.12 0.93 -0.39
CA PHE A 277 18.29 1.93 0.27
C PHE A 277 17.09 2.36 -0.57
N THR A 278 17.21 2.43 -1.87
CA THR A 278 16.04 2.72 -2.74
C THR A 278 15.04 1.59 -2.73
N ALA A 279 15.50 0.34 -2.76
CA ALA A 279 14.65 -0.83 -2.82
C ALA A 279 13.91 -1.15 -1.51
N ILE A 280 14.47 -0.77 -0.35
CA ILE A 280 13.82 -0.96 0.96
C ILE A 280 12.44 -0.31 1.03
N PHE A 281 12.29 0.87 0.45
CA PHE A 281 11.04 1.63 0.52
C PHE A 281 9.94 1.08 -0.39
N THR A 282 10.26 0.21 -1.35
CA THR A 282 9.32 -0.27 -2.39
C THR A 282 8.06 -0.89 -1.79
N PHE A 283 8.19 -1.95 -1.01
CA PHE A 283 7.02 -2.65 -0.46
C PHE A 283 6.34 -1.96 0.72
N PRO A 284 7.07 -1.32 1.67
CA PRO A 284 6.43 -0.56 2.73
C PRO A 284 5.56 0.60 2.23
N GLN A 285 6.00 1.35 1.23
CA GLN A 285 5.24 2.46 0.65
C GLN A 285 4.00 2.00 -0.12
N GLU A 286 4.09 0.89 -0.83
CA GLU A 286 3.00 0.34 -1.62
C GLU A 286 2.06 -0.59 -0.81
N ARG A 287 2.33 -0.80 0.49
CA ARG A 287 1.60 -1.77 1.33
C ARG A 287 0.09 -1.57 1.33
N ALA A 288 -0.37 -0.32 1.51
CA ALA A 288 -1.79 -0.01 1.57
C ALA A 288 -2.49 -0.31 0.24
N MET A 289 -1.87 0.10 -0.87
CA MET A 289 -2.34 -0.17 -2.23
C MET A 289 -2.34 -1.68 -2.52
N LEU A 290 -1.25 -2.36 -2.21
CA LEU A 290 -1.10 -3.79 -2.44
C LEU A 290 -2.14 -4.62 -1.66
N ASN A 291 -2.41 -4.27 -0.40
CA ASN A 291 -3.42 -4.93 0.41
C ASN A 291 -4.82 -4.76 -0.20
N LYS A 292 -5.17 -3.56 -0.64
CA LYS A 292 -6.43 -3.28 -1.32
C LYS A 292 -6.56 -4.07 -2.64
N GLU A 293 -5.55 -3.99 -3.50
CA GLU A 293 -5.54 -4.67 -4.80
C GLU A 293 -5.55 -6.21 -4.64
N ARG A 294 -4.90 -6.74 -3.61
CA ARG A 294 -4.94 -8.18 -3.27
C ARG A 294 -6.28 -8.63 -2.70
N ALA A 295 -6.89 -7.83 -1.81
CA ALA A 295 -8.22 -8.13 -1.27
C ALA A 295 -9.28 -8.17 -2.39
N ALA A 296 -9.11 -7.33 -3.40
CA ALA A 296 -9.94 -7.29 -4.60
C ALA A 296 -9.53 -8.33 -5.67
N ASP A 297 -8.47 -9.12 -5.44
CA ASP A 297 -7.91 -10.09 -6.38
C ASP A 297 -7.72 -9.53 -7.81
N MET A 298 -7.19 -8.33 -7.94
CA MET A 298 -7.03 -7.67 -9.24
C MET A 298 -6.01 -8.37 -10.14
N TYR A 299 -4.99 -9.01 -9.56
CA TYR A 299 -3.92 -9.70 -10.27
C TYR A 299 -3.23 -10.77 -9.40
N LYS A 300 -2.46 -11.65 -10.04
CA LYS A 300 -1.64 -12.65 -9.34
C LYS A 300 -0.44 -11.99 -8.67
N LEU A 301 -0.19 -12.30 -7.39
CA LEU A 301 0.95 -11.77 -6.63
C LEU A 301 2.30 -12.01 -7.35
N SER A 302 2.46 -13.15 -8.05
CA SER A 302 3.68 -13.45 -8.81
C SER A 302 3.89 -12.50 -9.98
N ALA A 303 2.82 -12.11 -10.70
CA ALA A 303 2.89 -11.15 -11.78
C ALA A 303 3.26 -9.76 -11.26
N TYR A 304 2.64 -9.33 -10.16
CA TYR A 304 2.97 -8.07 -9.49
C TYR A 304 4.44 -8.05 -9.04
N PHE A 305 4.87 -9.07 -8.28
CA PHE A 305 6.23 -9.12 -7.75
C PHE A 305 7.28 -9.07 -8.86
N LEU A 306 7.11 -9.87 -9.91
CA LEU A 306 8.07 -9.88 -11.01
C LEU A 306 8.04 -8.56 -11.79
N ALA A 307 6.86 -8.03 -12.11
CA ALA A 307 6.73 -6.74 -12.77
C ALA A 307 7.37 -5.62 -11.97
N ARG A 308 7.14 -5.62 -10.65
CA ARG A 308 7.63 -4.58 -9.75
C ARG A 308 9.14 -4.60 -9.62
N THR A 309 9.74 -5.78 -9.46
CA THR A 309 11.19 -5.93 -9.31
C THR A 309 11.96 -5.73 -10.60
N THR A 310 11.33 -5.94 -11.75
CA THR A 310 11.95 -5.76 -13.07
C THR A 310 11.74 -4.37 -13.66
N SER A 311 10.64 -3.67 -13.32
CA SER A 311 10.37 -2.31 -13.83
C SER A 311 11.38 -1.27 -13.35
N ASP A 312 12.02 -1.49 -12.21
CA ASP A 312 13.03 -0.59 -11.66
C ASP A 312 14.40 -0.77 -12.34
N LEU A 313 14.70 -1.98 -12.88
CA LEU A 313 16.01 -2.29 -13.45
C LEU A 313 16.47 -1.35 -14.58
N PRO A 314 15.66 -1.04 -15.61
CA PRO A 314 16.10 -0.13 -16.65
C PRO A 314 16.50 1.25 -16.12
N LEU A 315 15.81 1.71 -15.08
CA LEU A 315 16.06 3.01 -14.47
C LEU A 315 17.30 2.98 -13.56
N ASP A 316 17.48 1.91 -12.79
CA ASP A 316 18.63 1.71 -11.91
C ASP A 316 19.94 1.49 -12.70
N LEU A 317 19.87 0.88 -13.89
CA LEU A 317 21.04 0.58 -14.71
C LEU A 317 21.46 1.74 -15.64
N PHE A 318 20.64 2.75 -15.83
CA PHE A 318 20.95 3.88 -16.71
C PHE A 318 22.06 4.78 -16.17
N LEU A 319 21.97 5.22 -14.93
CA LEU A 319 22.96 6.13 -14.31
C LEU A 319 24.34 5.48 -14.11
N PRO A 320 24.49 4.20 -13.77
CA PRO A 320 25.77 3.51 -13.74
C PRO A 320 26.54 3.54 -15.06
N VAL A 321 25.86 3.54 -16.21
CA VAL A 321 26.50 3.63 -17.52
C VAL A 321 27.25 4.96 -17.63
N ILE A 322 26.57 6.07 -17.35
CA ILE A 322 27.16 7.42 -17.39
C ILE A 322 28.35 7.52 -16.43
N PHE A 323 28.14 7.05 -15.19
CA PHE A 323 29.20 7.04 -14.18
C PHE A 323 30.44 6.26 -14.63
N MET A 324 30.22 5.02 -15.11
CA MET A 324 31.34 4.16 -15.54
C MET A 324 32.08 4.73 -16.74
N VAL A 325 31.39 5.33 -17.71
CA VAL A 325 32.04 6.00 -18.85
C VAL A 325 32.97 7.09 -18.36
N ILE A 326 32.51 7.96 -17.47
CA ILE A 326 33.32 9.08 -16.95
C ILE A 326 34.53 8.57 -16.15
N VAL A 327 34.26 7.74 -15.13
CA VAL A 327 35.32 7.28 -14.20
C VAL A 327 36.33 6.39 -14.90
N TYR A 328 35.91 5.47 -15.76
CA TYR A 328 36.78 4.50 -16.42
C TYR A 328 37.88 5.16 -17.26
N PHE A 329 37.49 6.15 -18.05
CA PHE A 329 38.42 6.85 -18.94
C PHE A 329 39.25 7.90 -18.21
N MET A 330 38.68 8.65 -17.26
CA MET A 330 39.41 9.64 -16.49
C MET A 330 40.46 9.03 -15.56
N ALA A 331 40.14 7.89 -14.92
CA ALA A 331 41.07 7.23 -14.01
C ALA A 331 42.20 6.44 -14.73
N GLY A 332 42.13 6.31 -16.05
CA GLY A 332 43.17 5.60 -16.81
C GLY A 332 43.16 4.09 -16.59
N LEU A 333 41.99 3.49 -16.36
CA LEU A 333 41.86 2.03 -16.32
C LEU A 333 42.18 1.43 -17.71
N LYS A 334 42.59 0.15 -17.78
CA LYS A 334 43.06 -0.48 -19.02
C LYS A 334 42.03 -0.30 -20.16
N ALA A 335 42.39 0.49 -21.15
CA ALA A 335 41.55 0.87 -22.29
C ALA A 335 41.32 -0.30 -23.25
N SER A 336 40.44 -1.22 -22.89
CA SER A 336 39.98 -2.34 -23.72
C SER A 336 38.46 -2.39 -23.69
N ALA A 337 37.81 -2.41 -24.85
CA ALA A 337 36.35 -2.48 -24.96
C ALA A 337 35.81 -3.71 -24.17
N MET A 338 36.45 -4.86 -24.32
CA MET A 338 36.00 -6.06 -23.60
C MET A 338 36.06 -5.90 -22.09
N ARG A 339 37.13 -5.32 -21.55
CA ARG A 339 37.29 -5.08 -20.10
C ARG A 339 36.30 -4.05 -19.58
N PHE A 340 36.05 -3.00 -20.37
CA PHE A 340 35.02 -2.00 -20.06
C PHE A 340 33.63 -2.65 -19.93
N PHE A 341 33.20 -3.43 -20.93
CA PHE A 341 31.89 -4.09 -20.91
C PHE A 341 31.77 -5.14 -19.80
N LEU A 342 32.85 -5.90 -19.50
CA LEU A 342 32.85 -6.84 -18.40
C LEU A 342 32.80 -6.15 -17.04
N SER A 343 33.51 -5.01 -16.86
CA SER A 343 33.41 -4.20 -15.65
C SER A 343 32.00 -3.61 -15.49
N MET A 344 31.40 -3.13 -16.57
CA MET A 344 30.01 -2.66 -16.59
C MET A 344 29.03 -3.77 -16.19
N LEU A 345 29.17 -4.97 -16.78
CA LEU A 345 28.35 -6.12 -16.43
C LEU A 345 28.51 -6.52 -14.96
N THR A 346 29.73 -6.46 -14.43
CA THR A 346 29.98 -6.71 -13.00
C THR A 346 29.24 -5.72 -12.11
N VAL A 347 29.31 -4.44 -12.44
CA VAL A 347 28.56 -3.40 -11.70
C VAL A 347 27.06 -3.62 -11.80
N PHE A 348 26.53 -4.02 -12.94
CA PHE A 348 25.12 -4.35 -13.12
C PHE A 348 24.70 -5.52 -12.24
N LEU A 349 25.47 -6.60 -12.19
CA LEU A 349 25.19 -7.74 -11.31
C LEU A 349 25.18 -7.32 -9.84
N SER A 350 26.13 -6.46 -9.44
CA SER A 350 26.18 -5.89 -8.08
C SER A 350 24.92 -5.10 -7.73
N ILE A 351 24.48 -4.22 -8.64
CA ILE A 351 23.26 -3.41 -8.46
C ILE A 351 22.03 -4.29 -8.30
N ILE A 352 21.90 -5.32 -9.14
CA ILE A 352 20.76 -6.24 -9.11
C ILE A 352 20.75 -7.07 -7.81
N ALA A 353 21.93 -7.49 -7.33
CA ALA A 353 22.07 -8.20 -6.05
C ALA A 353 21.73 -7.28 -4.86
N ALA A 354 22.27 -6.07 -4.87
CA ALA A 354 22.00 -5.05 -3.85
C ALA A 354 20.53 -4.67 -3.79
N GLN A 355 19.87 -4.42 -4.94
CA GLN A 355 18.43 -4.20 -5.04
C GLN A 355 17.66 -5.39 -4.45
N GLY A 356 18.04 -6.62 -4.79
CA GLY A 356 17.42 -7.84 -4.25
C GLY A 356 17.48 -7.91 -2.73
N LEU A 357 18.60 -7.55 -2.11
CA LEU A 357 18.77 -7.48 -0.66
C LEU A 357 17.84 -6.41 -0.05
N GLY A 358 17.79 -5.21 -0.64
CA GLY A 358 16.89 -4.14 -0.20
C GLY A 358 15.42 -4.54 -0.24
N LEU A 359 14.99 -5.19 -1.33
CA LEU A 359 13.64 -5.73 -1.48
C LEU A 359 13.34 -6.81 -0.42
N ALA A 360 14.30 -7.70 -0.12
CA ALA A 360 14.13 -8.74 0.90
C ALA A 360 13.96 -8.15 2.31
N ILE A 361 14.78 -7.16 2.68
CA ILE A 361 14.67 -6.45 3.96
C ILE A 361 13.34 -5.70 4.05
N GLY A 362 12.96 -4.93 3.01
CA GLY A 362 11.73 -4.15 2.97
C GLY A 362 10.46 -5.02 3.00
N ALA A 363 10.47 -6.19 2.32
CA ALA A 363 9.36 -7.13 2.35
C ALA A 363 9.20 -7.85 3.70
N THR A 364 10.32 -8.07 4.42
CA THR A 364 10.32 -8.80 5.69
C THR A 364 9.89 -7.92 6.86
N LEU A 365 10.42 -6.70 6.94
CA LEU A 365 10.23 -5.85 8.12
C LEU A 365 9.07 -4.88 8.00
N LEU A 366 8.61 -4.51 6.82
CA LEU A 366 7.48 -3.60 6.55
C LEU A 366 7.46 -2.27 7.34
N ASP A 367 8.31 -2.12 8.36
CA ASP A 367 8.56 -0.92 9.14
C ASP A 367 9.84 -0.26 8.60
N ILE A 368 9.68 0.92 8.03
CA ILE A 368 10.75 1.65 7.36
C ILE A 368 11.93 1.91 8.29
N LYS A 369 11.68 2.30 9.55
CA LYS A 369 12.74 2.61 10.51
C LYS A 369 13.59 1.38 10.84
N LYS A 370 12.95 0.25 11.12
CA LYS A 370 13.64 -1.02 11.40
C LYS A 370 14.37 -1.54 10.16
N ALA A 371 13.74 -1.43 8.99
CA ALA A 371 14.32 -1.88 7.73
C ALA A 371 15.59 -1.08 7.36
N THR A 372 15.56 0.25 7.48
CA THR A 372 16.74 1.09 7.22
C THR A 372 17.86 0.86 8.21
N THR A 373 17.56 0.65 9.51
CA THR A 373 18.58 0.31 10.51
C THR A 373 19.25 -1.03 10.20
N LEU A 374 18.47 -2.07 9.91
CA LEU A 374 19.04 -3.39 9.54
C LEU A 374 19.87 -3.30 8.27
N ALA A 375 19.39 -2.58 7.26
CA ALA A 375 20.12 -2.38 6.02
C ALA A 375 21.45 -1.66 6.23
N SER A 376 21.47 -0.61 7.05
CA SER A 376 22.70 0.14 7.35
C SER A 376 23.75 -0.76 7.97
N VAL A 377 23.37 -1.56 8.98
CA VAL A 377 24.27 -2.52 9.62
C VAL A 377 24.74 -3.58 8.63
N THR A 378 23.84 -4.13 7.81
CA THR A 378 24.19 -5.18 6.83
C THR A 378 25.15 -4.64 5.76
N VAL A 379 24.86 -3.48 5.18
CA VAL A 379 25.70 -2.88 4.13
C VAL A 379 27.06 -2.48 4.66
N MET A 380 27.16 -1.89 5.87
CA MET A 380 28.43 -1.60 6.54
C MET A 380 29.25 -2.88 6.77
N THR A 381 28.60 -3.93 7.25
CA THR A 381 29.25 -5.24 7.47
C THR A 381 29.77 -5.82 6.15
N PHE A 382 28.99 -5.75 5.07
CA PHE A 382 29.40 -6.21 3.75
C PHE A 382 30.51 -5.35 3.15
N MET A 383 30.54 -4.06 3.42
CA MET A 383 31.63 -3.18 3.04
C MET A 383 32.95 -3.58 3.74
N LEU A 384 32.90 -3.78 5.06
CA LEU A 384 34.09 -4.19 5.82
C LEU A 384 34.58 -5.59 5.40
N ALA A 385 33.64 -6.52 5.16
CA ALA A 385 33.95 -7.86 4.67
C ALA A 385 34.34 -7.91 3.19
N GLY A 386 34.27 -6.78 2.46
CA GLY A 386 34.53 -6.69 1.02
C GLY A 386 35.95 -7.02 0.55
N GLY A 387 36.91 -7.21 1.48
CA GLY A 387 38.27 -7.72 1.20
C GLY A 387 39.31 -6.65 0.86
N PHE A 388 38.91 -5.36 0.81
CA PHE A 388 39.85 -4.25 0.64
C PHE A 388 40.52 -3.85 1.96
N PHE A 389 39.71 -3.61 3.02
CA PHE A 389 40.23 -3.17 4.33
C PHE A 389 40.92 -4.29 5.10
N VAL A 390 40.33 -5.49 5.12
CA VAL A 390 40.82 -6.62 5.90
C VAL A 390 41.20 -7.76 4.96
N LYS A 391 42.49 -7.93 4.69
CA LYS A 391 43.02 -9.00 3.83
C LYS A 391 42.93 -10.38 4.49
N ARG A 392 43.24 -10.48 5.80
CA ARG A 392 43.17 -11.74 6.58
C ARG A 392 42.06 -11.67 7.61
N VAL A 393 40.94 -12.33 7.33
CA VAL A 393 39.82 -12.44 8.26
C VAL A 393 39.97 -13.72 9.08
N PRO A 394 39.76 -13.69 10.41
CA PRO A 394 39.80 -14.87 11.26
C PRO A 394 38.84 -15.97 10.77
N PRO A 395 39.22 -17.28 10.89
CA PRO A 395 38.41 -18.38 10.33
C PRO A 395 36.97 -18.44 10.82
N PHE A 396 36.72 -18.09 12.08
CA PHE A 396 35.39 -18.17 12.69
C PHE A 396 34.36 -17.18 12.08
N ILE A 397 34.82 -16.10 11.43
CA ILE A 397 33.96 -15.07 10.80
C ILE A 397 34.16 -15.01 9.28
N SER A 398 35.05 -15.81 8.72
CA SER A 398 35.39 -15.78 7.29
C SER A 398 34.21 -16.06 6.36
N TRP A 399 33.19 -16.80 6.83
CA TRP A 399 31.96 -17.08 6.09
C TRP A 399 31.17 -15.80 5.69
N LEU A 400 31.35 -14.70 6.45
CA LEU A 400 30.68 -13.43 6.19
C LEU A 400 31.08 -12.82 4.84
N ARG A 401 32.29 -13.06 4.37
CA ARG A 401 32.76 -12.63 3.04
C ARG A 401 31.92 -13.22 1.93
N TYR A 402 31.59 -14.51 2.03
CA TYR A 402 30.83 -15.22 1.01
C TYR A 402 29.36 -14.79 0.95
N LEU A 403 28.83 -14.13 1.98
CA LEU A 403 27.52 -13.51 1.96
C LEU A 403 27.52 -12.07 1.42
N SER A 404 28.70 -11.46 1.29
CA SER A 404 28.84 -10.07 0.85
C SER A 404 28.89 -9.99 -0.68
N PHE A 405 27.88 -9.40 -1.30
CA PHE A 405 27.93 -9.12 -2.73
C PHE A 405 29.06 -8.15 -3.09
N ASN A 406 29.45 -7.22 -2.19
CA ASN A 406 30.58 -6.32 -2.38
C ASN A 406 31.90 -7.09 -2.52
N TYR A 407 32.09 -8.16 -1.76
CA TYR A 407 33.27 -9.02 -1.85
C TYR A 407 33.40 -9.66 -3.23
N HIS A 408 32.34 -10.27 -3.73
CA HIS A 408 32.34 -10.90 -5.04
C HIS A 408 32.49 -9.89 -6.18
N THR A 409 31.81 -8.73 -6.06
CA THR A 409 31.92 -7.64 -7.03
C THR A 409 33.33 -7.08 -7.12
N TYR A 410 33.94 -6.80 -5.98
CA TYR A 410 35.32 -6.27 -5.92
C TYR A 410 36.33 -7.25 -6.53
N ARG A 411 36.27 -8.52 -6.17
CA ARG A 411 37.13 -9.56 -6.72
C ARG A 411 36.94 -9.70 -8.23
N LEU A 412 35.73 -9.68 -8.71
CA LEU A 412 35.45 -9.77 -10.14
C LEU A 412 35.97 -8.56 -10.90
N LEU A 413 35.81 -7.34 -10.35
CA LEU A 413 36.40 -6.13 -10.94
C LEU A 413 37.92 -6.19 -11.00
N LEU A 414 38.58 -6.66 -9.94
CA LEU A 414 40.05 -6.87 -9.94
C LEU A 414 40.47 -7.85 -11.03
N LYS A 415 39.76 -8.99 -11.17
CA LYS A 415 40.06 -9.98 -12.21
C LYS A 415 39.89 -9.43 -13.61
N VAL A 416 38.82 -8.70 -13.85
CA VAL A 416 38.54 -8.09 -15.17
C VAL A 416 39.61 -7.07 -15.55
N GLN A 417 40.13 -6.29 -14.58
CA GLN A 417 41.15 -5.28 -14.86
C GLN A 417 42.59 -5.90 -14.90
N TYR A 418 42.88 -6.83 -14.03
CA TYR A 418 44.20 -7.44 -13.87
C TYR A 418 44.08 -8.94 -14.06
N ASP A 419 44.44 -9.42 -15.24
CA ASP A 419 44.58 -10.85 -15.54
C ASP A 419 45.97 -11.12 -16.09
N PRO A 420 46.92 -11.76 -15.32
CA PRO A 420 46.77 -12.23 -13.92
C PRO A 420 46.72 -11.09 -12.88
N VAL A 421 46.00 -11.33 -11.76
CA VAL A 421 45.91 -10.35 -10.65
C VAL A 421 47.23 -10.31 -9.89
N PRO A 422 47.88 -9.15 -9.70
CA PRO A 422 49.13 -9.03 -8.97
C PRO A 422 49.02 -9.51 -7.51
N ASP A 423 50.05 -10.18 -6.99
CA ASP A 423 50.07 -10.72 -5.63
C ASP A 423 49.78 -9.66 -4.53
N ILE A 424 50.20 -8.42 -4.77
CA ILE A 424 49.95 -7.27 -3.87
C ILE A 424 48.43 -7.02 -3.66
N LEU A 425 47.62 -7.33 -4.66
CA LEU A 425 46.17 -7.13 -4.64
C LEU A 425 45.42 -8.41 -4.23
N MET A 426 46.12 -9.56 -4.17
CA MET A 426 45.48 -10.82 -3.80
C MET A 426 44.95 -10.78 -2.36
N THR A 427 43.73 -11.16 -2.19
CA THR A 427 43.15 -11.55 -0.91
C THR A 427 43.60 -12.96 -0.55
N SER A 428 43.37 -13.39 0.69
CA SER A 428 43.78 -14.72 1.20
C SER A 428 43.24 -15.94 0.41
N VAL A 429 42.37 -15.72 -0.58
CA VAL A 429 41.81 -16.77 -1.43
C VAL A 429 42.24 -16.53 -2.86
N PRO A 430 42.90 -17.49 -3.54
CA PRO A 430 43.30 -17.35 -4.94
C PRO A 430 42.07 -17.10 -5.85
N LEU A 431 42.28 -16.29 -6.88
CA LEU A 431 41.22 -15.90 -7.83
C LEU A 431 41.38 -16.72 -9.12
N ASP A 432 41.14 -18.04 -9.04
CA ASP A 432 41.40 -18.94 -10.17
C ASP A 432 40.41 -18.73 -11.32
N ASN A 433 39.14 -18.61 -11.04
CA ASN A 433 38.11 -18.42 -12.07
C ASN A 433 37.08 -17.36 -11.69
N GLY A 434 36.86 -16.32 -12.53
CA GLY A 434 35.82 -15.33 -12.35
C GLY A 434 34.40 -15.90 -12.41
N VAL A 435 34.23 -17.11 -12.92
CA VAL A 435 32.94 -17.83 -13.02
C VAL A 435 32.35 -18.08 -11.63
N THR A 436 33.16 -18.39 -10.63
CA THR A 436 32.67 -18.62 -9.25
C THR A 436 32.07 -17.35 -8.64
N GLU A 437 32.67 -16.19 -8.89
CA GLU A 437 32.18 -14.90 -8.38
C GLU A 437 30.89 -14.49 -9.09
N VAL A 438 30.80 -14.70 -10.40
CA VAL A 438 29.57 -14.50 -11.16
C VAL A 438 28.46 -15.42 -10.66
N GLY A 439 28.78 -16.72 -10.47
CA GLY A 439 27.84 -17.71 -9.93
C GLY A 439 27.31 -17.33 -8.56
N ALA A 440 28.19 -16.82 -7.66
CA ALA A 440 27.80 -16.34 -6.34
C ALA A 440 26.85 -15.13 -6.42
N LEU A 441 27.16 -14.13 -7.26
CA LEU A 441 26.28 -12.97 -7.46
C LEU A 441 24.91 -13.37 -8.02
N VAL A 442 24.87 -14.27 -9.01
CA VAL A 442 23.61 -14.79 -9.56
C VAL A 442 22.82 -15.55 -8.51
N ALA A 443 23.47 -16.40 -7.71
CA ALA A 443 22.81 -17.11 -6.61
C ALA A 443 22.22 -16.15 -5.57
N MET A 444 22.94 -15.06 -5.22
CA MET A 444 22.43 -14.01 -4.33
C MET A 444 21.24 -13.27 -4.93
N ILE A 445 21.29 -12.92 -6.22
CA ILE A 445 20.18 -12.26 -6.94
C ILE A 445 18.90 -13.11 -6.84
N ILE A 446 19.02 -14.41 -7.10
CA ILE A 446 17.87 -15.32 -7.04
C ILE A 446 17.43 -15.49 -5.58
N GLY A 447 18.37 -15.77 -4.67
CA GLY A 447 18.09 -16.02 -3.25
C GLY A 447 17.38 -14.85 -2.56
N TYR A 448 17.86 -13.63 -2.75
CA TYR A 448 17.24 -12.43 -2.17
C TYR A 448 15.84 -12.18 -2.75
N ARG A 449 15.62 -12.38 -4.05
CA ARG A 449 14.31 -12.21 -4.67
C ARG A 449 13.32 -13.28 -4.24
N VAL A 450 13.75 -14.53 -4.11
CA VAL A 450 12.92 -15.60 -3.57
C VAL A 450 12.54 -15.29 -2.11
N LEU A 451 13.49 -14.85 -1.29
CA LEU A 451 13.23 -14.45 0.09
C LEU A 451 12.21 -13.29 0.16
N ALA A 452 12.39 -12.26 -0.67
CA ALA A 452 11.46 -11.14 -0.76
C ALA A 452 10.05 -11.60 -1.15
N TYR A 453 9.93 -12.48 -2.15
CA TYR A 453 8.64 -13.02 -2.59
C TYR A 453 7.95 -13.85 -1.50
N LEU A 454 8.69 -14.74 -0.82
CA LEU A 454 8.17 -15.57 0.26
C LEU A 454 7.72 -14.71 1.45
N SER A 455 8.49 -13.68 1.80
CA SER A 455 8.12 -12.73 2.84
C SER A 455 6.84 -11.98 2.49
N LEU A 456 6.72 -11.48 1.26
CA LEU A 456 5.54 -10.79 0.78
C LEU A 456 4.30 -11.70 0.72
N ARG A 457 4.49 -12.97 0.39
CA ARG A 457 3.41 -13.99 0.40
C ARG A 457 2.91 -14.28 1.80
N ARG A 458 3.78 -14.27 2.82
CA ARG A 458 3.43 -14.50 4.24
C ARG A 458 2.67 -13.35 4.87
N VAL A 459 2.83 -12.14 4.36
CA VAL A 459 2.01 -11.00 4.77
C VAL A 459 0.58 -11.27 4.32
N LYS A 460 -0.22 -11.88 5.22
CA LYS A 460 -1.67 -12.01 5.03
C LYS A 460 -2.24 -10.61 4.83
N ALA A 461 -3.19 -10.47 3.90
CA ALA A 461 -4.09 -9.34 3.93
C ALA A 461 -4.65 -9.29 5.36
N SER A 462 -4.16 -8.36 6.17
CA SER A 462 -4.65 -8.19 7.54
C SER A 462 -6.11 -7.84 7.42
N ASN A 463 -6.97 -8.70 7.96
CA ASN A 463 -8.35 -8.34 8.22
C ASN A 463 -8.28 -7.12 9.16
N GLY A 464 -8.41 -5.90 8.59
CA GLY A 464 -8.60 -4.68 9.34
C GLY A 464 -10.04 -4.57 9.72
#